data_f27d1624513107e1ac5e047d3eae2b7a
#
_entry.id   f27d1624513107e1ac5e047d3eae2b7a
#
_cell.length_a   1.000
_cell.length_b   1.000
_cell.length_c   1.000
_cell.angle_alpha   90.00
_cell.angle_beta   90.00
_cell.angle_gamma   90.00
#
_symmetry.space_group_name_H-M   'P 1'
#
loop_
_entity.id
_entity.type
_entity.pdbx_description
1 polymer ?
#
loop_
_entity_poly.entity_id
_entity_poly.type
_entity_poly.pdbx_seq_one_letter_code
_entity_poly.pdbx_strand_id
1 'polypeptide(L)'
;MINGKTQLRVLMSGCLLTVAAGSYAWSADAKAGKATYDKLCVSCHGADGKGNPAMAKALGEKGLNVVAKDVQAKKDDELLKVIVEGAGKMPASGKNLSQQEQKDVLSYMRSLAK
;
A
#
# COMPACT_ATOMS: atom_id res chain seq x y z
N MET A 1 64.26 44.14 -16.03
CA MET A 1 63.79 42.86 -16.56
C MET A 1 63.07 42.14 -15.45
N ILE A 2 61.73 42.15 -15.45
CA ILE A 2 60.92 41.52 -14.43
C ILE A 2 60.14 40.38 -15.12
N ASN A 3 60.62 39.19 -14.94
CA ASN A 3 59.90 38.00 -15.36
C ASN A 3 58.92 37.56 -14.24
N GLY A 4 57.72 38.14 -14.25
CA GLY A 4 56.65 37.71 -13.39
C GLY A 4 55.77 36.72 -14.12
N LYS A 5 56.05 35.45 -14.01
CA LYS A 5 55.06 34.40 -14.39
C LYS A 5 54.08 34.30 -13.29
N THR A 6 53.04 35.10 -13.38
CA THR A 6 51.87 34.94 -12.48
C THR A 6 51.09 33.70 -12.91
N GLN A 7 51.30 32.61 -12.22
CA GLN A 7 50.49 31.40 -12.34
C GLN A 7 49.14 31.69 -11.68
N LEU A 8 48.17 31.97 -12.51
CA LEU A 8 46.80 32.07 -12.08
C LEU A 8 46.27 30.63 -11.81
N ARG A 9 46.34 30.24 -10.57
CA ARG A 9 45.69 28.97 -10.12
C ARG A 9 44.20 29.20 -10.06
N VAL A 10 43.50 28.81 -11.12
CA VAL A 10 42.06 28.68 -11.10
C VAL A 10 41.73 27.46 -10.23
N LEU A 11 41.35 27.73 -9.00
CA LEU A 11 40.75 26.73 -8.14
C LEU A 11 39.32 26.44 -8.67
N MET A 12 39.21 25.45 -9.53
CA MET A 12 37.91 24.90 -9.88
C MET A 12 37.36 24.17 -8.65
N SER A 13 36.60 24.91 -7.84
CA SER A 13 35.79 24.32 -6.76
C SER A 13 34.71 23.53 -7.43
N GLY A 14 34.95 22.22 -7.60
CA GLY A 14 33.96 21.28 -8.08
C GLY A 14 32.88 21.11 -7.01
N CYS A 15 31.77 21.79 -7.20
CA CYS A 15 30.59 21.55 -6.40
C CYS A 15 30.04 20.17 -6.81
N LEU A 16 30.43 19.13 -6.07
CA LEU A 16 29.79 17.82 -6.21
C LEU A 16 28.36 17.97 -5.69
N LEU A 17 27.43 18.17 -6.61
CA LEU A 17 26.01 17.99 -6.33
C LEU A 17 25.79 16.49 -6.16
N THR A 18 25.86 16.02 -4.92
CA THR A 18 25.37 14.70 -4.57
C THR A 18 23.85 14.74 -4.67
N VAL A 19 23.33 14.32 -5.80
CA VAL A 19 21.92 14.01 -5.94
C VAL A 19 21.67 12.80 -5.06
N ALA A 20 21.19 13.03 -3.84
CA ALA A 20 20.65 11.98 -3.03
C ALA A 20 19.43 11.45 -3.77
N ALA A 21 19.54 10.28 -4.41
CA ALA A 21 18.42 9.54 -4.93
C ALA A 21 17.60 9.11 -3.73
N GLY A 22 16.64 9.95 -3.31
CA GLY A 22 15.66 9.61 -2.31
C GLY A 22 14.86 8.43 -2.84
N SER A 23 15.04 7.27 -2.26
CA SER A 23 14.12 6.15 -2.47
C SER A 23 12.79 6.60 -1.91
N TYR A 24 11.87 7.00 -2.78
CA TYR A 24 10.48 7.21 -2.40
C TYR A 24 9.88 5.84 -2.09
N ALA A 25 10.07 5.38 -0.86
CA ALA A 25 9.34 4.27 -0.33
C ALA A 25 7.87 4.71 -0.23
N TRP A 26 7.03 4.20 -1.10
CA TRP A 26 5.60 4.41 -1.04
C TRP A 26 5.08 3.65 0.19
N SER A 27 4.95 4.36 1.30
CA SER A 27 4.35 3.80 2.49
C SER A 27 2.84 3.69 2.30
N ALA A 28 2.27 2.58 2.78
CA ALA A 28 0.83 2.38 2.77
C ALA A 28 0.14 3.35 3.74
N ASP A 29 -0.97 3.95 3.30
CA ASP A 29 -1.77 4.89 4.08
C ASP A 29 -3.15 4.28 4.38
N ALA A 30 -3.36 3.87 5.63
CA ALA A 30 -4.62 3.31 6.09
C ALA A 30 -5.79 4.31 5.96
N LYS A 31 -5.54 5.59 6.16
CA LYS A 31 -6.57 6.62 6.02
C LYS A 31 -7.05 6.76 4.57
N ALA A 32 -6.12 6.76 3.62
CA ALA A 32 -6.44 6.73 2.19
C ALA A 32 -7.15 5.42 1.80
N GLY A 33 -6.73 4.30 2.37
CA GLY A 33 -7.33 2.98 2.15
C GLY A 33 -8.78 2.86 2.61
N LYS A 34 -9.18 3.64 3.62
CA LYS A 34 -10.58 3.65 4.11
C LYS A 34 -11.58 3.98 3.01
N ALA A 35 -11.33 4.98 2.21
CA ALA A 35 -12.23 5.38 1.13
C ALA A 35 -12.41 4.26 0.09
N THR A 36 -11.34 3.57 -0.25
CA THR A 36 -11.38 2.40 -1.14
C THR A 36 -12.13 1.25 -0.51
N TYR A 37 -11.89 0.96 0.77
CA TYR A 37 -12.58 -0.09 1.51
C TYR A 37 -14.08 0.16 1.57
N ASP A 38 -14.50 1.35 1.92
CA ASP A 38 -15.92 1.74 2.01
C ASP A 38 -16.64 1.60 0.66
N LYS A 39 -15.92 1.81 -0.43
CA LYS A 39 -16.46 1.72 -1.79
C LYS A 39 -16.53 0.29 -2.31
N LEU A 40 -15.53 -0.54 -2.06
CA LEU A 40 -15.35 -1.83 -2.74
C LEU A 40 -15.48 -3.06 -1.84
N CYS A 41 -15.33 -2.92 -0.54
CA CYS A 41 -15.13 -4.05 0.37
C CYS A 41 -16.22 -4.17 1.44
N VAL A 42 -16.77 -3.04 1.88
CA VAL A 42 -17.68 -2.96 3.03
C VAL A 42 -18.96 -3.79 2.86
N SER A 43 -19.48 -3.91 1.64
CA SER A 43 -20.73 -4.63 1.39
C SER A 43 -20.67 -6.11 1.79
N CYS A 44 -19.50 -6.72 1.67
CA CYS A 44 -19.27 -8.12 2.06
C CYS A 44 -18.58 -8.24 3.42
N HIS A 45 -17.55 -7.44 3.66
CA HIS A 45 -16.70 -7.56 4.84
C HIS A 45 -17.18 -6.75 6.05
N GLY A 46 -18.15 -5.86 5.87
CA GLY A 46 -18.66 -4.99 6.93
C GLY A 46 -17.74 -3.81 7.24
N ALA A 47 -18.27 -2.76 7.86
CA ALA A 47 -17.52 -1.57 8.23
C ALA A 47 -16.42 -1.86 9.29
N ASP A 48 -16.62 -2.86 10.13
CA ASP A 48 -15.69 -3.33 11.17
C ASP A 48 -14.78 -4.47 10.69
N GLY A 49 -14.95 -4.94 9.46
CA GLY A 49 -14.20 -6.07 8.90
C GLY A 49 -14.62 -7.45 9.38
N LYS A 50 -15.64 -7.56 10.24
CA LYS A 50 -16.09 -8.83 10.81
C LYS A 50 -17.01 -9.63 9.89
N GLY A 51 -17.40 -9.08 8.77
CA GLY A 51 -18.32 -9.66 7.81
C GLY A 51 -19.73 -9.09 7.94
N ASN A 52 -20.38 -8.93 6.79
CA ASN A 52 -21.78 -8.53 6.74
C ASN A 52 -22.69 -9.75 7.00
N PRO A 53 -23.56 -9.73 8.02
CA PRO A 53 -24.41 -10.89 8.35
C PRO A 53 -25.32 -11.35 7.21
N ALA A 54 -25.84 -10.42 6.40
CA ALA A 54 -26.68 -10.78 5.25
C ALA A 54 -25.86 -11.52 4.17
N MET A 55 -24.62 -11.12 3.95
CA MET A 55 -23.73 -11.81 3.02
C MET A 55 -23.25 -13.15 3.56
N ALA A 56 -23.07 -13.28 4.88
CA ALA A 56 -22.71 -14.53 5.52
C ALA A 56 -23.77 -15.61 5.29
N LYS A 57 -25.04 -15.25 5.32
CA LYS A 57 -26.15 -16.17 4.99
C LYS A 57 -26.11 -16.63 3.52
N ALA A 58 -25.75 -15.74 2.60
CA ALA A 58 -25.74 -16.05 1.17
C ALA A 58 -24.46 -16.77 0.72
N LEU A 59 -23.31 -16.41 1.27
CA LEU A 59 -21.98 -16.84 0.82
C LEU A 59 -21.25 -17.75 1.80
N GLY A 60 -21.74 -17.88 3.03
CA GLY A 60 -21.02 -18.50 4.14
C GLY A 60 -20.13 -17.51 4.88
N GLU A 61 -19.78 -17.81 6.11
CA GLU A 61 -18.99 -16.92 6.98
C GLU A 61 -17.50 -16.91 6.66
N LYS A 62 -17.01 -18.00 6.08
CA LYS A 62 -15.59 -18.17 5.80
C LYS A 62 -15.08 -17.11 4.84
N GLY A 63 -14.06 -16.38 5.27
CA GLY A 63 -13.41 -15.35 4.48
C GLY A 63 -14.07 -13.96 4.54
N LEU A 64 -15.29 -13.85 5.06
CA LEU A 64 -15.93 -12.53 5.25
C LEU A 64 -15.32 -11.75 6.41
N ASN A 65 -14.88 -12.43 7.45
CA ASN A 65 -14.23 -11.82 8.61
C ASN A 65 -12.74 -11.62 8.33
N VAL A 66 -12.38 -10.43 7.89
CA VAL A 66 -10.97 -10.08 7.57
C VAL A 66 -10.15 -9.73 8.81
N VAL A 67 -10.76 -9.53 9.97
CA VAL A 67 -10.06 -9.27 11.23
C VAL A 67 -9.75 -10.56 12.01
N ALA A 68 -10.19 -11.71 11.51
CA ALA A 68 -9.90 -13.01 12.11
C ALA A 68 -8.41 -13.31 12.10
N LYS A 69 -7.94 -14.02 13.14
CA LYS A 69 -6.50 -14.31 13.34
C LYS A 69 -5.86 -15.04 12.18
N ASP A 70 -6.55 -15.97 11.56
CA ASP A 70 -6.06 -16.74 10.40
C ASP A 70 -5.85 -15.85 9.17
N VAL A 71 -6.71 -14.86 8.96
CA VAL A 71 -6.54 -13.86 7.90
C VAL A 71 -5.39 -12.93 8.22
N GLN A 72 -5.32 -12.41 9.45
CA GLN A 72 -4.28 -11.48 9.87
C GLN A 72 -2.88 -12.11 9.93
N ALA A 73 -2.80 -13.43 10.06
CA ALA A 73 -1.54 -14.19 10.01
C ALA A 73 -0.97 -14.34 8.59
N LYS A 74 -1.77 -14.12 7.55
CA LYS A 74 -1.30 -14.19 6.16
C LYS A 74 -0.37 -13.03 5.83
N LYS A 75 0.56 -13.29 4.91
CA LYS A 75 1.46 -12.26 4.40
C LYS A 75 0.72 -11.24 3.54
N ASP A 76 1.24 -10.03 3.46
CA ASP A 76 0.65 -8.95 2.65
C ASP A 76 0.52 -9.35 1.19
N ASP A 77 1.51 -10.02 0.61
CA ASP A 77 1.48 -10.49 -0.78
C ASP A 77 0.33 -11.46 -1.04
N GLU A 78 0.06 -12.36 -0.10
CA GLU A 78 -1.06 -13.31 -0.21
C GLU A 78 -2.41 -12.58 -0.17
N LEU A 79 -2.55 -11.62 0.73
CA LEU A 79 -3.77 -10.84 0.84
C LEU A 79 -3.98 -9.90 -0.35
N LEU A 80 -2.92 -9.26 -0.83
CA LEU A 80 -2.95 -8.43 -2.05
C LEU A 80 -3.37 -9.26 -3.26
N LYS A 81 -2.86 -10.47 -3.40
CA LYS A 81 -3.25 -11.39 -4.47
C LYS A 81 -4.76 -11.67 -4.45
N VAL A 82 -5.33 -11.93 -3.28
CA VAL A 82 -6.77 -12.15 -3.12
C VAL A 82 -7.57 -10.88 -3.47
N ILE A 83 -7.12 -9.71 -3.04
CA ILE A 83 -7.78 -8.43 -3.34
C ILE A 83 -7.79 -8.15 -4.85
N VAL A 84 -6.68 -8.42 -5.54
CA VAL A 84 -6.49 -8.10 -6.96
C VAL A 84 -7.08 -9.16 -7.89
N GLU A 85 -6.88 -10.43 -7.58
CA GLU A 85 -7.28 -11.55 -8.44
C GLU A 85 -8.61 -12.19 -8.03
N GLY A 86 -9.07 -11.92 -6.81
CA GLY A 86 -10.22 -12.60 -6.21
C GLY A 86 -9.88 -14.01 -5.71
N ALA A 87 -10.80 -14.62 -4.98
CA ALA A 87 -10.68 -16.00 -4.50
C ALA A 87 -12.07 -16.57 -4.18
N GLY A 88 -12.41 -17.73 -4.74
CA GLY A 88 -13.72 -18.34 -4.51
C GLY A 88 -14.86 -17.41 -4.91
N LYS A 89 -15.71 -17.05 -3.94
CA LYS A 89 -16.83 -16.13 -4.16
C LYS A 89 -16.45 -14.65 -4.07
N MET A 90 -15.22 -14.33 -3.66
CA MET A 90 -14.73 -12.97 -3.62
C MET A 90 -14.31 -12.52 -5.01
N PRO A 91 -14.89 -11.42 -5.55
CA PRO A 91 -14.50 -10.90 -6.86
C PRO A 91 -13.13 -10.21 -6.79
N ALA A 92 -12.54 -9.98 -7.96
CA ALA A 92 -11.27 -9.27 -8.12
C ALA A 92 -11.45 -7.73 -7.92
N SER A 93 -11.91 -7.32 -6.74
CA SER A 93 -12.32 -5.95 -6.45
C SER A 93 -11.19 -4.93 -6.56
N GLY A 94 -9.95 -5.35 -6.32
CA GLY A 94 -8.77 -4.50 -6.41
C GLY A 94 -8.08 -4.48 -7.77
N LYS A 95 -8.61 -5.18 -8.77
CA LYS A 95 -7.99 -5.32 -10.10
C LYS A 95 -7.68 -3.97 -10.77
N ASN A 96 -8.57 -3.01 -10.65
CA ASN A 96 -8.45 -1.70 -11.30
C ASN A 96 -7.83 -0.62 -10.39
N LEU A 97 -7.42 -0.98 -9.18
CA LEU A 97 -6.72 -0.09 -8.27
C LEU A 97 -5.25 0.04 -8.66
N SER A 98 -4.67 1.23 -8.44
CA SER A 98 -3.22 1.40 -8.51
C SER A 98 -2.52 0.56 -7.43
N GLN A 99 -1.23 0.30 -7.60
CA GLN A 99 -0.45 -0.42 -6.58
C GLN A 99 -0.48 0.30 -5.22
N GLN A 100 -0.50 1.63 -5.22
CA GLN A 100 -0.60 2.40 -3.99
C GLN A 100 -1.97 2.20 -3.32
N GLU A 101 -3.05 2.31 -4.07
CA GLU A 101 -4.41 2.08 -3.53
C GLU A 101 -4.60 0.65 -3.02
N GLN A 102 -4.00 -0.34 -3.67
CA GLN A 102 -4.00 -1.73 -3.20
C GLN A 102 -3.32 -1.87 -1.84
N LYS A 103 -2.17 -1.24 -1.66
CA LYS A 103 -1.43 -1.22 -0.38
C LYS A 103 -2.19 -0.45 0.69
N ASP A 104 -2.77 0.67 0.32
CA ASP A 104 -3.53 1.52 1.24
C ASP A 104 -4.77 0.79 1.78
N VAL A 105 -5.54 0.12 0.92
CA VAL A 105 -6.73 -0.63 1.34
C VAL A 105 -6.35 -1.83 2.21
N LEU A 106 -5.25 -2.51 1.92
CA LEU A 106 -4.74 -3.57 2.79
C LEU A 106 -4.32 -3.03 4.15
N SER A 107 -3.63 -1.89 4.19
CA SER A 107 -3.24 -1.24 5.43
C SER A 107 -4.46 -0.85 6.27
N TYR A 108 -5.50 -0.32 5.64
CA TYR A 108 -6.76 -0.05 6.33
C TYR A 108 -7.40 -1.32 6.88
N MET A 109 -7.52 -2.37 6.08
CA MET A 109 -8.08 -3.65 6.51
C MET A 109 -7.33 -4.21 7.74
N ARG A 110 -5.99 -4.14 7.75
CA ARG A 110 -5.21 -4.54 8.92
C ARG A 110 -5.44 -3.65 10.14
N SER A 111 -5.72 -2.37 9.94
CA SER A 111 -6.02 -1.45 11.03
C SER A 111 -7.32 -1.78 11.77
N LEU A 112 -8.27 -2.44 11.10
CA LEU A 112 -9.53 -2.88 11.70
C LEU A 112 -9.35 -3.98 12.75
N ALA A 113 -8.24 -4.71 12.70
CA ALA A 113 -7.93 -5.80 13.64
C ALA A 113 -7.20 -5.36 14.91
N LYS A 114 -6.90 -4.08 15.06
CA LYS A 114 -6.16 -3.51 16.21
C LYS A 114 -7.10 -3.06 17.33
#